data_670ef1dec562fa45cbcd25f97c710e58
#
_entry.id   670ef1dec562fa45cbcd25f97c710e58
#
_cell.length_a   1.000
_cell.length_b   1.000
_cell.length_c   1.000
_cell.angle_alpha   90.00
_cell.angle_beta   90.00
_cell.angle_gamma   90.00
#
_symmetry.space_group_name_H-M   'P 1'
#
loop_
_entity.id
_entity.type
_entity.pdbx_description
1 polymer ?
#
loop_
_entity_poly.entity_id
_entity_poly.type
_entity_poly.pdbx_seq_one_letter_code
_entity_poly.pdbx_strand_id
1 'polypeptide(L)'
;ELGHHDNKCTFETIVEKFNISDPIVHEIARLVHAMDIEGELEKSPEAKGIKMIISGLRFVAKDDAEALNIGFKIWDALYAYFKSREVIEKYSEEMSKMGRIEKYSFIRKKVRENLAFY
;
A
#
# COMPACT_ATOMS: atom_id res chain seq x y z
N GLU A 1 14.53 12.85 -15.22
CA GLU A 1 15.22 12.68 -13.95
C GLU A 1 14.31 12.04 -12.93
N LEU A 2 14.70 10.91 -12.37
CA LEU A 2 13.86 10.17 -11.43
C LEU A 2 14.35 10.31 -9.98
N GLY A 3 14.98 11.40 -9.62
CA GLY A 3 15.38 11.67 -8.25
C GLY A 3 14.35 12.48 -7.50
N HIS A 4 14.71 12.96 -6.31
CA HIS A 4 13.87 13.87 -5.55
C HIS A 4 13.73 15.20 -6.30
N HIS A 5 12.54 15.77 -6.27
CA HIS A 5 12.21 16.89 -7.13
C HIS A 5 11.04 17.68 -6.52
N ASP A 6 11.27 18.95 -6.17
CA ASP A 6 10.25 19.83 -5.60
C ASP A 6 9.53 19.23 -4.39
N ASN A 7 10.29 18.68 -3.44
CA ASN A 7 9.75 18.00 -2.25
C ASN A 7 8.99 16.71 -2.55
N LYS A 8 9.18 16.16 -3.75
CA LYS A 8 8.60 14.87 -4.11
C LYS A 8 9.66 13.78 -4.01
N CYS A 9 9.24 12.59 -3.61
CA CYS A 9 10.12 11.44 -3.64
C CYS A 9 10.15 10.83 -5.04
N THR A 10 11.07 9.92 -5.27
CA THR A 10 11.23 9.26 -6.57
C THR A 10 9.95 8.58 -7.04
N PHE A 11 9.24 7.92 -6.13
CA PHE A 11 7.99 7.23 -6.44
C PHE A 11 6.94 8.21 -6.96
N GLU A 12 6.78 9.36 -6.28
CA GLU A 12 5.82 10.37 -6.72
C GLU A 12 6.17 10.91 -8.10
N THR A 13 7.46 11.10 -8.37
CA THR A 13 7.91 11.55 -9.67
C THR A 13 7.53 10.56 -10.76
N ILE A 14 7.67 9.26 -10.50
CA ILE A 14 7.29 8.22 -11.44
C ILE A 14 5.78 8.23 -11.68
N VAL A 15 4.99 8.34 -10.62
CA VAL A 15 3.52 8.38 -10.73
C VAL A 15 3.08 9.54 -11.63
N GLU A 16 3.68 10.71 -11.45
CA GLU A 16 3.35 11.88 -12.27
C GLU A 16 3.82 11.72 -13.71
N LYS A 17 5.07 11.28 -13.88
CA LYS A 17 5.68 11.18 -15.21
C LYS A 17 4.94 10.20 -16.12
N PHE A 18 4.48 9.08 -15.58
CA PHE A 18 3.77 8.06 -16.35
C PHE A 18 2.25 8.18 -16.26
N ASN A 19 1.78 9.28 -15.65
CA ASN A 19 0.36 9.62 -15.58
C ASN A 19 -0.49 8.46 -15.03
N ILE A 20 -0.03 7.86 -13.95
CA ILE A 20 -0.74 6.75 -13.31
C ILE A 20 -1.96 7.33 -12.58
N SER A 21 -3.15 6.81 -12.90
CA SER A 21 -4.40 7.35 -12.38
C SER A 21 -5.04 6.54 -11.26
N ASP A 22 -4.49 5.38 -10.91
CA ASP A 22 -5.05 4.54 -9.86
C ASP A 22 -5.02 5.27 -8.51
N PRO A 23 -6.19 5.52 -7.88
CA PRO A 23 -6.23 6.25 -6.60
C PRO A 23 -5.45 5.55 -5.49
N ILE A 24 -5.40 4.22 -5.51
CA ILE A 24 -4.66 3.46 -4.49
C ILE A 24 -3.17 3.69 -4.65
N VAL A 25 -2.67 3.75 -5.88
CA VAL A 25 -1.27 4.05 -6.14
C VAL A 25 -0.92 5.44 -5.60
N HIS A 26 -1.82 6.41 -5.75
CA HIS A 26 -1.62 7.76 -5.20
C HIS A 26 -1.61 7.75 -3.67
N GLU A 27 -2.44 6.91 -3.03
CA GLU A 27 -2.42 6.76 -1.57
C GLU A 27 -1.08 6.19 -1.09
N ILE A 28 -0.59 5.17 -1.80
CA ILE A 28 0.71 4.58 -1.48
C ILE A 28 1.82 5.61 -1.71
N ALA A 29 1.73 6.40 -2.79
CA ALA A 29 2.71 7.45 -3.06
C ALA A 29 2.79 8.45 -1.92
N ARG A 30 1.65 8.80 -1.32
CA ARG A 30 1.60 9.71 -0.18
C ARG A 30 2.33 9.13 1.04
N LEU A 31 2.18 7.83 1.27
CA LEU A 31 2.88 7.16 2.37
C LEU A 31 4.38 7.08 2.12
N VAL A 32 4.78 6.75 0.89
CA VAL A 32 6.21 6.71 0.51
C VAL A 32 6.83 8.09 0.63
N HIS A 33 6.09 9.14 0.24
CA HIS A 33 6.54 10.52 0.41
C HIS A 33 6.87 10.81 1.88
N ALA A 34 5.95 10.44 2.79
CA ALA A 34 6.15 10.69 4.21
C ALA A 34 7.36 9.94 4.76
N MET A 35 7.66 8.76 4.20
CA MET A 35 8.82 7.97 4.62
C MET A 35 10.15 8.54 4.13
N ASP A 36 10.14 9.13 2.94
CA ASP A 36 11.37 9.58 2.27
C ASP A 36 11.72 11.04 2.52
N ILE A 37 10.72 11.89 2.74
CA ILE A 37 10.95 13.33 2.90
C ILE A 37 11.15 13.67 4.37
N GLU A 38 12.27 14.28 4.68
CA GLU A 38 12.60 14.68 6.04
C GLU A 38 11.52 15.60 6.61
N GLY A 39 11.12 15.30 7.84
CA GLY A 39 10.11 16.08 8.54
C GLY A 39 8.67 15.66 8.29
N GLU A 40 8.42 14.84 7.26
CA GLU A 40 7.06 14.41 6.96
C GLU A 40 6.66 13.15 7.72
N LEU A 41 7.63 12.33 8.11
CA LEU A 41 7.36 11.05 8.78
C LEU A 41 6.58 11.22 10.08
N GLU A 42 6.91 12.24 10.85
CA GLU A 42 6.26 12.48 12.14
C GLU A 42 4.78 12.87 11.98
N LYS A 43 4.38 13.31 10.79
CA LYS A 43 3.00 13.70 10.50
C LYS A 43 2.13 12.53 10.05
N SER A 44 2.72 11.35 9.88
CA SER A 44 1.99 10.18 9.38
C SER A 44 2.29 8.94 10.21
N PRO A 45 1.41 8.63 11.18
CA PRO A 45 1.59 7.40 11.98
C PRO A 45 1.63 6.14 11.13
N GLU A 46 0.87 6.11 10.04
CA GLU A 46 0.84 4.96 9.12
C GLU A 46 2.20 4.76 8.45
N ALA A 47 2.79 5.83 7.95
CA ALA A 47 4.10 5.77 7.31
C ALA A 47 5.18 5.34 8.31
N LYS A 48 5.07 5.82 9.54
CA LYS A 48 5.97 5.42 10.63
C LYS A 48 5.94 3.92 10.87
N GLY A 49 4.72 3.36 10.96
CA GLY A 49 4.54 1.93 11.17
C GLY A 49 5.12 1.10 10.03
N ILE A 50 4.85 1.50 8.80
CA ILE A 50 5.39 0.80 7.63
C ILE A 50 6.91 0.88 7.61
N LYS A 51 7.47 2.04 7.89
CA LYS A 51 8.91 2.22 7.91
C LYS A 51 9.58 1.35 8.98
N MET A 52 8.96 1.20 10.14
CA MET A 52 9.45 0.31 11.19
C MET A 52 9.56 -1.13 10.69
N ILE A 53 8.52 -1.61 10.02
CA ILE A 53 8.48 -2.98 9.50
C ILE A 53 9.55 -3.16 8.43
N ILE A 54 9.66 -2.24 7.49
CA ILE A 54 10.64 -2.32 6.41
C ILE A 54 12.06 -2.24 6.95
N SER A 55 12.29 -1.39 7.94
CA SER A 55 13.61 -1.27 8.57
C SER A 55 14.00 -2.56 9.28
N GLY A 56 13.05 -3.18 9.98
CA GLY A 56 13.30 -4.44 10.68
C GLY A 56 13.55 -5.61 9.75
N LEU A 57 13.00 -5.54 8.54
CA LEU A 57 13.13 -6.59 7.54
C LEU A 57 14.59 -6.91 7.24
N ARG A 58 15.46 -5.91 7.26
CA ARG A 58 16.90 -6.09 7.00
C ARG A 58 17.57 -7.01 8.01
N PHE A 59 16.98 -7.14 9.19
CA PHE A 59 17.57 -7.97 10.26
C PHE A 59 17.07 -9.41 10.22
N VAL A 60 15.92 -9.67 9.58
CA VAL A 60 15.38 -11.03 9.53
C VAL A 60 15.57 -11.69 8.17
N ALA A 61 15.75 -10.93 7.10
CA ALA A 61 16.02 -11.48 5.78
C ALA A 61 17.46 -11.98 5.73
N LYS A 62 17.66 -13.12 5.05
CA LYS A 62 18.99 -13.72 4.97
C LYS A 62 19.92 -12.98 4.00
N ASP A 63 19.35 -12.28 3.01
CA ASP A 63 20.11 -11.50 2.03
C ASP A 63 19.21 -10.42 1.41
N ASP A 64 19.79 -9.61 0.53
CA ASP A 64 19.06 -8.51 -0.09
C ASP A 64 17.94 -8.97 -1.01
N ALA A 65 18.12 -10.11 -1.69
CA ALA A 65 17.09 -10.64 -2.58
C ALA A 65 15.85 -11.06 -1.78
N GLU A 66 16.04 -11.70 -0.63
CA GLU A 66 14.93 -12.07 0.24
C GLU A 66 14.24 -10.83 0.81
N ALA A 67 15.02 -9.84 1.24
CA ALA A 67 14.46 -8.58 1.75
C ALA A 67 13.59 -7.90 0.70
N LEU A 68 14.05 -7.89 -0.55
CA LEU A 68 13.30 -7.29 -1.65
C LEU A 68 11.98 -8.03 -1.90
N ASN A 69 12.03 -9.37 -1.92
CA ASN A 69 10.83 -10.19 -2.12
C ASN A 69 9.79 -9.97 -1.02
N ILE A 70 10.22 -9.94 0.23
CA ILE A 70 9.29 -9.71 1.34
C ILE A 70 8.76 -8.28 1.27
N GLY A 71 9.62 -7.32 0.92
CA GLY A 71 9.21 -5.93 0.75
C GLY A 71 8.11 -5.79 -0.29
N PHE A 72 8.22 -6.47 -1.42
CA PHE A 72 7.18 -6.45 -2.44
C PHE A 72 5.86 -6.99 -1.90
N LYS A 73 5.90 -8.05 -1.10
CA LYS A 73 4.68 -8.61 -0.50
C LYS A 73 4.04 -7.65 0.50
N ILE A 74 4.84 -6.88 1.22
CA ILE A 74 4.33 -5.85 2.14
C ILE A 74 3.55 -4.79 1.36
N TRP A 75 4.11 -4.30 0.24
CA TRP A 75 3.43 -3.33 -0.59
C TRP A 75 2.19 -3.90 -1.28
N ASP A 76 2.25 -5.17 -1.71
CA ASP A 76 1.07 -5.87 -2.25
C ASP A 76 -0.03 -5.94 -1.20
N ALA A 77 0.33 -6.26 0.05
CA ALA A 77 -0.63 -6.33 1.14
C ALA A 77 -1.27 -4.97 1.41
N LEU A 78 -0.48 -3.92 1.34
CA LEU A 78 -0.99 -2.55 1.53
C LEU A 78 -1.97 -2.19 0.41
N TYR A 79 -1.62 -2.51 -0.83
CA TYR A 79 -2.52 -2.28 -1.96
C TYR A 79 -3.84 -3.04 -1.76
N ALA A 80 -3.75 -4.31 -1.35
CA ALA A 80 -4.93 -5.14 -1.09
C ALA A 80 -5.78 -4.56 0.05
N TYR A 81 -5.14 -3.99 1.06
CA TYR A 81 -5.87 -3.33 2.14
C TYR A 81 -6.73 -2.18 1.61
N PHE A 82 -6.14 -1.31 0.81
CA PHE A 82 -6.89 -0.18 0.23
C PHE A 82 -8.00 -0.68 -0.69
N LYS A 83 -7.75 -1.75 -1.44
CA LYS A 83 -8.79 -2.39 -2.25
C LYS A 83 -9.94 -2.89 -1.39
N SER A 84 -9.63 -3.48 -0.23
CA SER A 84 -10.66 -3.97 0.67
C SER A 84 -11.56 -2.84 1.17
N ARG A 85 -10.99 -1.64 1.37
CA ARG A 85 -11.77 -0.47 1.78
C ARG A 85 -12.76 -0.07 0.68
N GLU A 86 -12.33 -0.09 -0.57
CA GLU A 86 -13.21 0.19 -1.71
C GLU A 86 -14.33 -0.83 -1.80
N VAL A 87 -14.02 -2.11 -1.60
CA VAL A 87 -15.02 -3.18 -1.64
C VAL A 87 -16.05 -3.00 -0.53
N ILE A 88 -15.59 -2.72 0.69
CA ILE A 88 -16.49 -2.51 1.83
C ILE A 88 -17.46 -1.37 1.55
N GLU A 89 -16.96 -0.28 1.00
CA GLU A 89 -17.79 0.86 0.68
C GLU A 89 -18.79 0.55 -0.44
N LYS A 90 -18.32 -0.11 -1.49
CA LYS A 90 -19.14 -0.42 -2.66
C LYS A 90 -20.25 -1.42 -2.36
N TYR A 91 -19.98 -2.42 -1.53
CA TYR A 91 -20.93 -3.51 -1.25
C TYR A 91 -21.51 -3.48 0.15
N SER A 92 -21.51 -2.32 0.80
CA SER A 92 -21.95 -2.18 2.19
C SER A 92 -23.40 -2.68 2.40
N GLU A 93 -24.28 -2.40 1.44
CA GLU A 93 -25.66 -2.80 1.52
C GLU A 93 -25.82 -4.31 1.48
N GLU A 94 -25.16 -4.97 0.53
CA GLU A 94 -25.17 -6.42 0.42
C GLU A 94 -24.61 -7.09 1.67
N MET A 95 -23.54 -6.53 2.22
CA MET A 95 -22.87 -7.10 3.38
C MET A 95 -23.63 -6.89 4.68
N SER A 96 -24.54 -5.94 4.72
CA SER A 96 -25.30 -5.64 5.96
C SER A 96 -26.08 -6.83 6.49
N LYS A 97 -26.43 -7.78 5.62
CA LYS A 97 -27.21 -8.96 5.96
C LYS A 97 -26.35 -10.18 6.26
N MET A 98 -25.04 -10.05 6.16
CA MET A 98 -24.11 -11.16 6.32
C MET A 98 -23.58 -11.24 7.75
N GLY A 99 -23.30 -12.46 8.21
CA GLY A 99 -22.59 -12.68 9.45
C GLY A 99 -21.11 -12.31 9.31
N ARG A 100 -20.41 -12.28 10.43
CA ARG A 100 -19.00 -11.83 10.49
C ARG A 100 -18.08 -12.64 9.59
N ILE A 101 -18.18 -13.97 9.64
CA ILE A 101 -17.34 -14.86 8.84
C ILE A 101 -17.67 -14.73 7.36
N GLU A 102 -18.95 -14.64 7.05
CA GLU A 102 -19.43 -14.48 5.69
C GLU A 102 -18.95 -13.17 5.07
N LYS A 103 -18.98 -12.08 5.84
CA LYS A 103 -18.44 -10.78 5.39
C LYS A 103 -16.98 -10.88 5.01
N TYR A 104 -16.18 -11.52 5.86
CA TYR A 104 -14.76 -11.66 5.60
C TYR A 104 -14.51 -12.43 4.30
N SER A 105 -15.17 -13.55 4.12
CA SER A 105 -15.04 -14.36 2.90
C SER A 105 -15.46 -13.60 1.66
N PHE A 106 -16.54 -12.85 1.75
CA PHE A 106 -17.04 -12.03 0.65
C PHE A 106 -16.02 -10.95 0.25
N ILE A 107 -15.51 -10.22 1.25
CA ILE A 107 -14.52 -9.16 1.02
C ILE A 107 -13.27 -9.75 0.38
N ARG A 108 -12.78 -10.86 0.93
CA ARG A 108 -11.57 -11.51 0.42
C ARG A 108 -11.74 -11.91 -1.04
N LYS A 109 -12.87 -12.50 -1.38
CA LYS A 109 -13.15 -12.91 -2.76
C LYS A 109 -13.18 -11.70 -3.70
N LYS A 110 -13.90 -10.64 -3.32
CA LYS A 110 -14.02 -9.45 -4.16
C LYS A 110 -12.67 -8.74 -4.35
N VAL A 111 -11.89 -8.65 -3.29
CA VAL A 111 -10.55 -8.05 -3.40
C VAL A 111 -9.70 -8.84 -4.37
N ARG A 112 -9.65 -10.17 -4.22
CA ARG A 112 -8.81 -11.01 -5.08
C ARG A 112 -9.22 -10.96 -6.54
N GLU A 113 -10.52 -10.83 -6.82
CA GLU A 113 -11.02 -10.67 -8.18
C GLU A 113 -10.54 -9.37 -8.83
N ASN A 114 -10.22 -8.38 -8.02
CA ASN A 114 -9.84 -7.05 -8.50
C ASN A 114 -8.34 -6.76 -8.43
N LEU A 115 -7.54 -7.72 -7.99
CA LEU A 115 -6.08 -7.52 -7.92
C LEU A 115 -5.43 -7.97 -9.21
N ALA A 116 -4.67 -7.05 -9.84
CA ALA A 116 -4.01 -7.33 -11.11
C ALA A 116 -2.88 -8.36 -10.99
N PHE A 117 -2.37 -8.59 -9.77
CA PHE A 117 -1.25 -9.51 -9.54
C PHE A 117 -1.69 -10.86 -8.96
N TYR A 118 -2.99 -11.16 -9.03
CA TYR A 118 -3.52 -12.47 -8.66
C TYR A 118 -4.26 -13.12 -9.81
#